data_59483e7bb3f1d7abeb5239a552b203f4
#
_entry.id   59483e7bb3f1d7abeb5239a552b203f4
#
_cell.length_a   1.000
_cell.length_b   1.000
_cell.length_c   1.000
_cell.angle_alpha   90.00
_cell.angle_beta   90.00
_cell.angle_gamma   90.00
#
_symmetry.space_group_name_H-M   'P 1'
#
loop_
_entity.id
_entity.type
_entity.pdbx_description
1 polymer ?
#
loop_
_entity_poly.entity_id
_entity_poly.type
_entity_poly.pdbx_seq_one_letter_code
_entity_poly.pdbx_strand_id
1 'polypeptide(L)'
;MKKIDFHIHTVATVSDHSFVFSMDTLKNYVADMGLECIAITNHNMFDLHQYNEIVKEIPITVFPGIEIDVEGSHLLLIGDGNELEDFSAKCKKIFMAIPTANDSITVEDLEGIFLDLTKYILIPHYQKNPEIKQATLNKLRANVTAGEVTSAKKFKYCIGDDDALVPVCFGDMRM
;
A
#
# COMPACT_ATOMS: atom_id res chain seq x y z
N MET A 1 15.03 15.77 -5.50
CA MET A 1 14.24 14.53 -5.72
C MET A 1 13.97 13.94 -4.35
N LYS A 2 12.71 13.71 -3.98
CA LYS A 2 12.35 13.14 -2.68
C LYS A 2 12.47 11.62 -2.71
N LYS A 3 12.97 11.03 -1.61
CA LYS A 3 12.99 9.59 -1.40
C LYS A 3 11.72 9.20 -0.64
N ILE A 4 10.98 8.24 -1.16
CA ILE A 4 9.71 7.78 -0.61
C ILE A 4 9.69 6.27 -0.48
N ASP A 5 8.97 5.75 0.52
CA ASP A 5 8.60 4.34 0.61
C ASP A 5 7.13 4.23 1.05
N PHE A 6 6.30 3.68 0.19
CA PHE A 6 4.86 3.55 0.43
C PHE A 6 4.43 2.11 0.71
N HIS A 7 5.39 1.21 1.01
CA HIS A 7 5.09 -0.18 1.32
C HIS A 7 5.77 -0.62 2.61
N ILE A 8 5.16 -0.25 3.75
CA ILE A 8 5.67 -0.54 5.08
C ILE A 8 4.57 -1.17 5.94
N HIS A 9 4.87 -2.32 6.55
CA HIS A 9 4.01 -3.02 7.48
C HIS A 9 4.46 -2.79 8.92
N THR A 10 3.50 -2.48 9.79
CA THR A 10 3.72 -2.24 11.22
C THR A 10 2.82 -3.12 12.10
N VAL A 11 1.87 -3.83 11.49
CA VAL A 11 0.99 -4.80 12.15
C VAL A 11 1.05 -6.12 11.40
N ALA A 12 1.36 -7.20 12.10
CA ALA A 12 1.27 -8.55 11.55
C ALA A 12 -0.19 -8.97 11.43
N THR A 13 -0.61 -9.30 10.22
CA THR A 13 -1.96 -9.77 9.89
C THR A 13 -1.95 -11.24 9.51
N VAL A 14 -3.09 -11.81 9.15
CA VAL A 14 -3.19 -13.20 8.67
C VAL A 14 -2.42 -13.45 7.37
N SER A 15 -2.10 -12.41 6.63
CA SER A 15 -1.32 -12.47 5.38
C SER A 15 0.19 -12.34 5.61
N ASP A 16 0.63 -12.01 6.83
CA ASP A 16 2.04 -11.85 7.19
C ASP A 16 2.57 -13.03 7.99
N HIS A 17 3.90 -13.23 7.96
CA HIS A 17 4.57 -13.96 9.05
C HIS A 17 4.53 -13.10 10.33
N SER A 18 4.47 -13.75 11.51
CA SER A 18 4.42 -13.00 12.77
C SER A 18 5.70 -12.16 12.95
N PHE A 19 5.51 -10.88 13.23
CA PHE A 19 6.57 -9.96 13.65
C PHE A 19 6.02 -9.03 14.75
N VAL A 20 6.91 -8.36 15.46
CA VAL A 20 6.54 -7.39 16.49
C VAL A 20 7.02 -6.02 16.05
N PHE A 21 6.12 -5.07 15.98
CA PHE A 21 6.45 -3.70 15.60
C PHE A 21 7.48 -3.07 16.55
N SER A 22 8.44 -2.39 15.97
CA SER A 22 9.45 -1.61 16.69
C SER A 22 9.56 -0.20 16.11
N MET A 23 9.16 0.80 16.89
CA MET A 23 9.31 2.22 16.53
C MET A 23 10.77 2.60 16.24
N ASP A 24 11.71 2.04 17.02
CA ASP A 24 13.14 2.31 16.82
C ASP A 24 13.64 1.72 15.48
N THR A 25 13.14 0.55 15.09
CA THR A 25 13.44 -0.05 13.78
C THR A 25 12.93 0.85 12.65
N LEU A 26 11.72 1.37 12.76
CA LEU A 26 11.15 2.29 11.77
C LEU A 26 11.93 3.61 11.71
N LYS A 27 12.30 4.20 12.86
CA LYS A 27 13.12 5.42 12.93
C LYS A 27 14.47 5.22 12.25
N ASN A 28 15.15 4.10 12.54
CA ASN A 28 16.44 3.78 11.94
C ASN A 28 16.30 3.57 10.43
N TYR A 29 15.29 2.83 9.99
CA TYR A 29 15.04 2.64 8.56
C TYR A 29 14.81 3.96 7.81
N VAL A 30 13.97 4.84 8.34
CA VAL A 30 13.72 6.17 7.76
C VAL A 30 15.02 6.98 7.66
N ALA A 31 15.84 6.98 8.72
CA ALA A 31 17.10 7.72 8.78
C ALA A 31 18.16 7.15 7.82
N ASP A 32 18.39 5.83 7.87
CA ASP A 32 19.42 5.13 7.09
C ASP A 32 19.14 5.22 5.58
N MET A 33 17.86 5.10 5.21
CA MET A 33 17.44 5.24 3.82
C MET A 33 17.31 6.70 3.37
N GLY A 34 17.31 7.66 4.31
CA GLY A 34 17.11 9.08 4.04
C GLY A 34 15.76 9.36 3.42
N LEU A 35 14.70 8.72 3.94
CA LEU A 35 13.33 8.90 3.46
C LEU A 35 12.78 10.26 3.90
N GLU A 36 12.00 10.89 3.03
CA GLU A 36 11.34 12.17 3.29
C GLU A 36 9.80 12.00 3.38
N CYS A 37 9.31 10.82 2.99
CA CYS A 37 7.89 10.51 3.04
C CYS A 37 7.71 8.98 3.03
N ILE A 38 6.77 8.50 3.85
CA ILE A 38 6.38 7.07 3.90
C ILE A 38 4.87 6.92 3.89
N ALA A 39 4.38 5.71 3.58
CA ALA A 39 3.02 5.30 3.90
C ALA A 39 3.03 4.00 4.71
N ILE A 40 2.11 3.89 5.67
CA ILE A 40 1.89 2.65 6.42
C ILE A 40 0.78 1.88 5.71
N THR A 41 1.11 0.69 5.21
CA THR A 41 0.25 -0.10 4.32
C THR A 41 0.17 -1.55 4.76
N ASN A 42 -0.36 -1.78 5.97
CA ASN A 42 -0.57 -3.14 6.49
C ASN A 42 -1.57 -3.91 5.60
N HIS A 43 -1.40 -5.23 5.52
CA HIS A 43 -2.33 -6.10 4.78
C HIS A 43 -3.75 -6.02 5.33
N ASN A 44 -4.68 -5.60 4.47
CA ASN A 44 -6.13 -5.57 4.69
C ASN A 44 -6.57 -4.85 5.98
N MET A 45 -5.69 -4.04 6.58
CA MET A 45 -5.91 -3.43 7.89
C MET A 45 -5.27 -2.05 7.99
N PHE A 46 -5.96 -1.13 8.67
CA PHE A 46 -5.43 0.16 9.09
C PHE A 46 -5.66 0.34 10.59
N ASP A 47 -4.59 0.44 11.38
CA ASP A 47 -4.64 0.74 12.81
C ASP A 47 -4.46 2.24 13.03
N LEU A 48 -5.57 2.94 13.25
CA LEU A 48 -5.59 4.39 13.45
C LEU A 48 -4.81 4.82 14.71
N HIS A 49 -4.85 4.01 15.78
CA HIS A 49 -4.13 4.33 17.01
C HIS A 49 -2.62 4.28 16.79
N GLN A 50 -2.13 3.18 16.23
CA GLN A 50 -0.70 3.00 15.93
C GLN A 50 -0.23 4.03 14.88
N TYR A 51 -1.04 4.31 13.84
CA TYR A 51 -0.73 5.34 12.86
C TYR A 51 -0.51 6.71 13.51
N ASN A 52 -1.39 7.11 14.44
CA ASN A 52 -1.25 8.38 15.16
C ASN A 52 -0.01 8.42 16.05
N GLU A 53 0.42 7.29 16.63
CA GLU A 53 1.68 7.21 17.37
C GLU A 53 2.88 7.36 16.43
N ILE A 54 2.87 6.71 15.27
CA ILE A 54 3.92 6.82 14.26
C ILE A 54 4.07 8.27 13.78
N VAL A 55 2.97 8.94 13.45
CA VAL A 55 2.98 10.34 13.01
C VAL A 55 3.60 11.28 14.04
N LYS A 56 3.43 11.02 15.34
CA LYS A 56 4.03 11.82 16.42
C LYS A 56 5.55 11.61 16.54
N GLU A 57 6.00 10.40 16.26
CA GLU A 57 7.37 9.97 16.54
C GLU A 57 8.30 10.08 15.31
N ILE A 58 7.76 10.04 14.11
CA ILE A 58 8.51 10.07 12.84
C ILE A 58 8.49 11.50 12.26
N PRO A 59 9.65 12.18 12.13
CA PRO A 59 9.73 13.60 11.79
C PRO A 59 9.65 13.88 10.27
N ILE A 60 8.96 13.02 9.51
CA ILE A 60 8.73 13.17 8.08
C ILE A 60 7.23 13.02 7.78
N THR A 61 6.82 13.23 6.54
CA THR A 61 5.44 13.00 6.13
C THR A 61 5.10 11.50 6.18
N VAL A 62 4.07 11.13 6.93
CA VAL A 62 3.53 9.78 7.00
C VAL A 62 2.12 9.80 6.45
N PHE A 63 1.85 9.04 5.39
CA PHE A 63 0.52 8.88 4.82
C PHE A 63 -0.21 7.67 5.39
N PRO A 64 -1.53 7.73 5.60
CA PRO A 64 -2.34 6.57 5.88
C PRO A 64 -2.48 5.73 4.61
N GLY A 65 -2.39 4.43 4.74
CA GLY A 65 -2.52 3.51 3.62
C GLY A 65 -2.96 2.12 4.06
N ILE A 66 -3.20 1.28 3.09
CA ILE A 66 -3.57 -0.11 3.26
C ILE A 66 -3.09 -0.90 2.04
N GLU A 67 -2.55 -2.10 2.23
CA GLU A 67 -2.35 -3.08 1.16
C GLU A 67 -3.56 -4.00 1.13
N ILE A 68 -4.28 -4.04 0.00
CA ILE A 68 -5.56 -4.74 -0.13
C ILE A 68 -5.40 -5.95 -1.06
N ASP A 69 -5.92 -7.10 -0.64
CA ASP A 69 -6.07 -8.27 -1.50
C ASP A 69 -7.26 -8.08 -2.43
N VAL A 70 -7.00 -7.84 -3.74
CA VAL A 70 -8.02 -7.59 -4.77
C VAL A 70 -7.90 -8.62 -5.89
N GLU A 71 -8.96 -9.43 -6.10
CA GLU A 71 -9.03 -10.46 -7.15
C GLU A 71 -7.79 -11.39 -7.21
N GLY A 72 -7.19 -11.65 -6.03
CA GLY A 72 -6.03 -12.52 -5.86
C GLY A 72 -4.69 -11.87 -6.22
N SER A 73 -4.61 -10.54 -6.17
CA SER A 73 -3.39 -9.74 -6.25
C SER A 73 -3.40 -8.65 -5.17
N HIS A 74 -2.29 -7.93 -5.00
CA HIS A 74 -2.18 -6.86 -4.01
C HIS A 74 -2.24 -5.47 -4.66
N LEU A 75 -2.89 -4.55 -3.95
CA LEU A 75 -3.05 -3.15 -4.32
C LEU A 75 -2.75 -2.26 -3.11
N LEU A 76 -1.75 -1.38 -3.23
CA LEU A 76 -1.56 -0.31 -2.25
C LEU A 76 -2.58 0.80 -2.54
N LEU A 77 -3.30 1.22 -1.50
CA LEU A 77 -4.23 2.35 -1.54
C LEU A 77 -3.83 3.33 -0.45
N ILE A 78 -3.46 4.56 -0.84
CA ILE A 78 -2.90 5.58 0.05
C ILE A 78 -3.80 6.80 0.06
N GLY A 79 -4.20 7.23 1.25
CA GLY A 79 -4.99 8.43 1.50
C GLY A 79 -4.14 9.67 1.79
N ASP A 80 -4.77 10.82 1.85
CA ASP A 80 -4.12 12.13 2.08
C ASP A 80 -3.98 12.51 3.57
N GLY A 81 -4.61 11.78 4.47
CA GLY A 81 -4.58 12.03 5.92
C GLY A 81 -5.62 13.05 6.44
N ASN A 82 -6.41 13.68 5.57
CA ASN A 82 -7.40 14.68 6.01
C ASN A 82 -8.67 14.07 6.61
N GLU A 83 -9.05 12.86 6.19
CA GLU A 83 -10.28 12.17 6.57
C GLU A 83 -9.97 10.81 7.24
N LEU A 84 -9.10 10.81 8.26
CA LEU A 84 -8.58 9.58 8.89
C LEU A 84 -9.66 8.68 9.48
N GLU A 85 -10.70 9.23 10.08
CA GLU A 85 -11.80 8.45 10.66
C GLU A 85 -12.62 7.75 9.57
N ASP A 86 -12.92 8.45 8.47
CA ASP A 86 -13.61 7.87 7.31
C ASP A 86 -12.73 6.80 6.64
N PHE A 87 -11.43 7.09 6.45
CA PHE A 87 -10.46 6.14 5.93
C PHE A 87 -10.39 4.87 6.80
N SER A 88 -10.28 5.04 8.12
CA SER A 88 -10.28 3.94 9.09
C SER A 88 -11.57 3.11 9.02
N ALA A 89 -12.73 3.75 8.92
CA ALA A 89 -14.00 3.06 8.79
C ALA A 89 -14.12 2.24 7.50
N LYS A 90 -13.58 2.75 6.38
CA LYS A 90 -13.49 2.04 5.10
C LYS A 90 -12.55 0.84 5.18
N CYS A 91 -11.34 1.03 5.75
CA CYS A 91 -10.38 -0.06 5.97
C CYS A 91 -10.94 -1.17 6.89
N LYS A 92 -11.76 -0.81 7.88
CA LYS A 92 -12.44 -1.80 8.71
C LYS A 92 -13.42 -2.68 7.89
N LYS A 93 -14.09 -2.13 6.89
CA LYS A 93 -14.94 -2.94 5.98
C LYS A 93 -14.09 -3.91 5.16
N ILE A 94 -12.92 -3.48 4.67
CA ILE A 94 -11.95 -4.36 4.00
C ILE A 94 -11.55 -5.51 4.91
N PHE A 95 -11.09 -5.19 6.14
CA PHE A 95 -10.68 -6.21 7.13
C PHE A 95 -11.77 -7.25 7.40
N MET A 96 -13.03 -6.82 7.49
CA MET A 96 -14.16 -7.73 7.71
C MET A 96 -14.50 -8.57 6.47
N ALA A 97 -14.22 -8.09 5.28
CA ALA A 97 -14.48 -8.79 4.02
C ALA A 97 -13.39 -9.82 3.67
N ILE A 98 -12.19 -9.71 4.27
CA ILE A 98 -11.03 -10.58 4.02
C ILE A 98 -10.59 -11.25 5.33
N PRO A 99 -11.34 -12.26 5.82
CA PRO A 99 -11.07 -12.90 7.11
C PRO A 99 -9.87 -13.88 7.09
N THR A 100 -9.45 -14.33 5.91
CA THR A 100 -8.32 -15.27 5.76
C THR A 100 -7.33 -14.80 4.68
N ALA A 101 -6.09 -15.29 4.74
CA ALA A 101 -5.03 -14.95 3.77
C ALA A 101 -5.33 -15.39 2.32
N ASN A 102 -6.35 -16.20 2.09
CA ASN A 102 -6.75 -16.65 0.75
C ASN A 102 -7.97 -15.89 0.20
N ASP A 103 -8.57 -15.03 1.01
CA ASP A 103 -9.71 -14.23 0.60
C ASP A 103 -9.23 -12.95 -0.12
N SER A 104 -10.07 -12.41 -0.96
CA SER A 104 -9.86 -11.13 -1.62
C SER A 104 -11.20 -10.50 -1.96
N ILE A 105 -11.24 -9.19 -2.07
CA ILE A 105 -12.42 -8.47 -2.56
C ILE A 105 -12.36 -8.33 -4.09
N THR A 106 -13.50 -8.00 -4.70
CA THR A 106 -13.57 -7.60 -6.11
C THR A 106 -13.25 -6.11 -6.28
N VAL A 107 -13.01 -5.67 -7.51
CA VAL A 107 -12.88 -4.24 -7.83
C VAL A 107 -14.19 -3.50 -7.52
N GLU A 108 -15.33 -4.14 -7.79
CA GLU A 108 -16.65 -3.59 -7.52
C GLU A 108 -16.90 -3.38 -6.01
N ASP A 109 -16.41 -4.30 -5.15
CA ASP A 109 -16.44 -4.13 -3.69
C ASP A 109 -15.54 -2.96 -3.24
N LEU A 110 -14.35 -2.86 -3.82
CA LEU A 110 -13.42 -1.76 -3.54
C LEU A 110 -14.06 -0.40 -3.87
N GLU A 111 -14.65 -0.27 -5.07
CA GLU A 111 -15.37 0.93 -5.49
C GLU A 111 -16.58 1.23 -4.60
N GLY A 112 -17.31 0.21 -4.19
CA GLY A 112 -18.44 0.34 -3.27
C GLY A 112 -18.04 0.80 -1.86
N ILE A 113 -16.85 0.45 -1.39
CA ILE A 113 -16.31 0.85 -0.08
C ILE A 113 -15.73 2.26 -0.11
N PHE A 114 -14.86 2.55 -1.10
CA PHE A 114 -14.13 3.81 -1.18
C PHE A 114 -14.86 4.91 -1.97
N LEU A 115 -15.88 4.55 -2.75
CA LEU A 115 -16.79 5.39 -3.53
C LEU A 115 -16.11 6.18 -4.66
N ASP A 116 -15.07 6.93 -4.36
CA ASP A 116 -14.31 7.75 -5.31
C ASP A 116 -12.82 7.43 -5.19
N LEU A 117 -12.33 6.54 -6.07
CA LEU A 117 -10.94 6.10 -6.08
C LEU A 117 -9.97 7.20 -6.54
N THR A 118 -10.45 8.28 -7.18
CA THR A 118 -9.60 9.39 -7.61
C THR A 118 -9.02 10.20 -6.44
N LYS A 119 -9.57 10.03 -5.24
CA LYS A 119 -9.08 10.65 -4.00
C LYS A 119 -7.87 9.92 -3.39
N TYR A 120 -7.46 8.79 -3.95
CA TYR A 120 -6.41 7.93 -3.42
C TYR A 120 -5.31 7.70 -4.45
N ILE A 121 -4.11 7.41 -3.97
CA ILE A 121 -3.04 6.90 -4.82
C ILE A 121 -3.17 5.37 -4.84
N LEU A 122 -3.37 4.79 -6.02
CA LEU A 122 -3.47 3.36 -6.24
C LEU A 122 -2.22 2.84 -6.93
N ILE A 123 -1.54 1.88 -6.29
CA ILE A 123 -0.30 1.28 -6.79
C ILE A 123 -0.43 -0.25 -6.69
N PRO A 124 -0.81 -0.96 -7.77
CA PRO A 124 -0.87 -2.42 -7.76
C PRO A 124 0.52 -3.04 -7.75
N HIS A 125 0.63 -4.29 -7.28
CA HIS A 125 1.74 -5.17 -7.59
C HIS A 125 1.77 -5.45 -9.09
N TYR A 126 2.56 -4.69 -9.83
CA TYR A 126 2.55 -4.71 -11.30
C TYR A 126 3.47 -5.79 -11.86
N GLN A 127 4.71 -5.86 -11.39
CA GLN A 127 5.65 -6.95 -11.64
C GLN A 127 6.25 -7.46 -10.32
N LYS A 128 5.37 -7.68 -9.36
CA LYS A 128 5.64 -8.14 -8.01
C LYS A 128 4.58 -9.17 -7.63
N ASN A 129 4.98 -10.31 -7.09
CA ASN A 129 4.04 -11.36 -6.67
C ASN A 129 3.34 -11.00 -5.34
N PRO A 130 2.03 -11.27 -5.23
CA PRO A 130 1.11 -11.68 -6.28
C PRO A 130 0.82 -10.54 -7.26
N GLU A 131 1.10 -10.78 -8.55
CA GLU A 131 0.98 -9.76 -9.59
C GLU A 131 -0.48 -9.49 -9.96
N ILE A 132 -0.80 -8.22 -10.23
CA ILE A 132 -2.15 -7.84 -10.67
C ILE A 132 -2.46 -8.46 -12.04
N LYS A 133 -3.62 -9.11 -12.14
CA LYS A 133 -4.09 -9.68 -13.40
C LYS A 133 -4.49 -8.56 -14.36
N GLN A 134 -4.24 -8.76 -15.66
CA GLN A 134 -4.58 -7.75 -16.68
C GLN A 134 -6.07 -7.37 -16.68
N ALA A 135 -6.97 -8.32 -16.39
CA ALA A 135 -8.40 -8.05 -16.31
C ALA A 135 -8.73 -7.08 -15.16
N THR A 136 -8.13 -7.28 -13.98
CA THR A 136 -8.27 -6.42 -12.79
C THR A 136 -7.65 -5.04 -13.06
N LEU A 137 -6.45 -5.01 -13.66
CA LEU A 137 -5.79 -3.76 -14.03
C LEU A 137 -6.63 -2.93 -14.99
N ASN A 138 -7.28 -3.58 -15.98
CA ASN A 138 -8.13 -2.88 -16.94
C ASN A 138 -9.34 -2.19 -16.26
N LYS A 139 -9.93 -2.81 -15.23
CA LYS A 139 -11.00 -2.20 -14.43
C LYS A 139 -10.50 -0.96 -13.66
N LEU A 140 -9.29 -1.02 -13.11
CA LEU A 140 -8.70 0.04 -12.29
C LEU A 140 -7.93 1.10 -13.10
N ARG A 141 -7.71 0.88 -14.41
CA ARG A 141 -6.74 1.64 -15.23
C ARG A 141 -6.89 3.15 -15.15
N ALA A 142 -8.11 3.67 -15.06
CA ALA A 142 -8.37 5.10 -14.97
C ALA A 142 -7.85 5.76 -13.67
N ASN A 143 -7.66 4.95 -12.61
CA ASN A 143 -7.26 5.41 -11.28
C ASN A 143 -5.80 5.05 -10.94
N VAL A 144 -5.13 4.24 -11.79
CA VAL A 144 -3.78 3.72 -11.54
C VAL A 144 -2.80 4.36 -12.52
N THR A 145 -1.76 5.00 -11.99
CA THR A 145 -0.69 5.63 -12.79
C THR A 145 0.70 5.07 -12.53
N ALA A 146 0.87 4.31 -11.45
CA ALA A 146 2.13 3.68 -11.07
C ALA A 146 1.90 2.21 -10.72
N GLY A 147 2.93 1.39 -10.85
CA GLY A 147 2.90 -0.02 -10.49
C GLY A 147 4.15 -0.45 -9.74
N GLU A 148 3.99 -1.24 -8.68
CA GLU A 148 5.12 -1.72 -7.89
C GLU A 148 5.86 -2.84 -8.60
N VAL A 149 7.19 -2.74 -8.66
CA VAL A 149 8.10 -3.71 -9.26
C VAL A 149 9.19 -4.12 -8.26
N THR A 150 9.74 -5.33 -8.39
CA THR A 150 10.66 -5.91 -7.39
C THR A 150 12.14 -5.75 -7.71
N SER A 151 12.52 -5.19 -8.86
CA SER A 151 13.94 -5.14 -9.23
C SER A 151 14.26 -4.03 -10.23
N ALA A 152 15.52 -3.61 -10.24
CA ALA A 152 16.04 -2.67 -11.22
C ALA A 152 15.88 -3.15 -12.68
N LYS A 153 15.89 -4.48 -12.92
CA LYS A 153 15.65 -5.05 -14.25
C LYS A 153 14.21 -4.82 -14.71
N LYS A 154 13.24 -5.10 -13.84
CA LYS A 154 11.81 -4.89 -14.09
C LYS A 154 11.50 -3.40 -14.23
N PHE A 155 12.10 -2.56 -13.38
CA PHE A 155 12.01 -1.10 -13.47
C PHE A 155 12.46 -0.58 -14.84
N LYS A 156 13.64 -1.00 -15.33
CA LYS A 156 14.15 -0.61 -16.65
C LYS A 156 13.27 -1.11 -17.80
N TYR A 157 12.70 -2.29 -17.65
CA TYR A 157 11.77 -2.83 -18.66
C TYR A 157 10.54 -1.93 -18.79
N CYS A 158 9.91 -1.55 -17.69
CA CYS A 158 8.73 -0.67 -17.70
C CYS A 158 9.03 0.72 -18.28
N ILE A 159 10.20 1.32 -18.01
CA ILE A 159 10.57 2.63 -18.58
C ILE A 159 10.70 2.57 -20.10
N GLY A 160 11.04 1.41 -20.66
CA GLY A 160 11.20 1.21 -22.12
C GLY A 160 9.90 0.86 -22.85
N ASP A 161 8.76 0.81 -22.15
CA ASP A 161 7.46 0.41 -22.68
C ASP A 161 6.44 1.51 -22.40
N ASP A 162 6.00 2.20 -23.46
CA ASP A 162 5.06 3.33 -23.36
C ASP A 162 3.66 2.93 -22.85
N ASP A 163 3.30 1.64 -22.95
CA ASP A 163 2.03 1.11 -22.43
C ASP A 163 2.12 0.63 -20.96
N ALA A 164 3.33 0.53 -20.40
CA ALA A 164 3.54 0.12 -19.04
C ALA A 164 3.11 1.19 -18.03
N LEU A 165 2.81 0.74 -16.79
CA LEU A 165 2.67 1.66 -15.67
C LEU A 165 4.03 2.28 -15.31
N VAL A 166 4.01 3.51 -14.79
CA VAL A 166 5.20 4.13 -14.21
C VAL A 166 5.72 3.23 -13.09
N PRO A 167 6.94 2.67 -13.20
CA PRO A 167 7.42 1.72 -12.20
C PRO A 167 7.84 2.44 -10.91
N VAL A 168 7.48 1.86 -9.77
CA VAL A 168 7.99 2.24 -8.45
C VAL A 168 8.54 1.01 -7.74
N CYS A 169 9.54 1.21 -6.88
CA CYS A 169 10.16 0.13 -6.14
C CYS A 169 10.24 0.54 -4.66
N PHE A 170 9.51 -0.16 -3.82
CA PHE A 170 9.42 0.09 -2.38
C PHE A 170 10.11 -1.04 -1.60
N GLY A 171 10.28 -0.82 -0.29
CA GLY A 171 10.99 -1.75 0.58
C GLY A 171 10.21 -3.00 0.93
N ASP A 172 8.87 -2.91 0.98
CA ASP A 172 7.99 -3.98 1.49
C ASP A 172 8.48 -4.49 2.85
N MET A 173 8.69 -3.54 3.75
CA MET A 173 9.38 -3.76 5.02
C MET A 173 8.40 -4.07 6.15
N ARG A 174 8.78 -5.01 7.00
CA ARG A 174 8.09 -5.30 8.26
C ARG A 174 8.92 -4.77 9.42
N MET A 175 8.32 -3.86 10.21
CA MET A 175 9.01 -3.05 11.22
C MET A 175 8.78 -3.53 12.64
#